data_112e778b4e4b24d7ccc536a8446d3f00
#
_entry.id   112e778b4e4b24d7ccc536a8446d3f00
#
_cell.length_a   1.000
_cell.length_b   1.000
_cell.length_c   1.000
_cell.angle_alpha   90.00
_cell.angle_beta   90.00
_cell.angle_gamma   90.00
#
_symmetry.space_group_name_H-M   'P 1'
#
loop_
_entity.id
_entity.type
_entity.pdbx_description
1 polymer ?
#
loop_
_entity_poly.entity_id
_entity_poly.type
_entity_poly.pdbx_seq_one_letter_code
_entity_poly.pdbx_strand_id
1 'polypeptide(L)'
;MRSNAMKRGVLTLAGVVSVLAASAAMAQVATGAPDASPRVDAIRKAGALRVGVLANAPWLIENMSGQGEAWSGPAWMLAQEYARRLKVRLEPIPVSHETKVPVLASNQVDISITPLAETAERLKVVDFIIYSNTSVCMFGLSSNPKFTAAKSVDDLNKAGITIAYYTGGGEEGWVKERFPKAHLRGVAGSGVAPIEEVMAKRADAAPINRVPWVAMGRKLKQLAVLPKDNNCQNSKEKAAPVGMAIDKNQPAFLQWLRAVETEMEPKLKADEARVVNTMK
;
A
#
# COMPACT_ATOMS: atom_id res chain seq x y z
N MET A 1 89.12 22.76 -35.04
CA MET A 1 88.21 23.07 -36.15
C MET A 1 86.82 22.74 -35.69
N ARG A 2 85.92 23.68 -35.90
CA ARG A 2 84.56 23.77 -35.35
C ARG A 2 83.60 22.75 -36.02
N SER A 3 82.78 22.08 -35.29
CA SER A 3 81.50 21.52 -35.83
C SER A 3 80.41 21.71 -34.81
N ASN A 4 79.40 22.43 -35.21
CA ASN A 4 78.18 22.70 -34.50
C ASN A 4 77.27 21.47 -34.56
N ALA A 5 76.82 20.98 -33.42
CA ALA A 5 75.71 20.03 -33.35
C ALA A 5 74.45 20.74 -32.88
N MET A 6 73.48 20.77 -33.79
CA MET A 6 72.14 21.34 -33.61
C MET A 6 71.30 20.42 -32.76
N LYS A 7 70.88 20.87 -31.58
CA LYS A 7 69.89 20.16 -30.74
C LYS A 7 68.47 20.43 -31.24
N ARG A 8 67.82 19.42 -31.76
CA ARG A 8 66.35 19.41 -32.01
C ARG A 8 65.60 19.13 -30.69
N GLY A 9 64.91 20.17 -30.22
CA GLY A 9 63.97 19.99 -29.11
C GLY A 9 62.65 19.35 -29.61
N VAL A 10 62.27 18.24 -28.97
CA VAL A 10 60.97 17.62 -29.17
C VAL A 10 60.01 18.22 -28.13
N LEU A 11 59.06 19.02 -28.59
CA LEU A 11 57.96 19.51 -27.77
C LEU A 11 56.89 18.39 -27.67
N THR A 12 56.78 17.78 -26.53
CA THR A 12 55.65 16.89 -26.21
C THR A 12 54.47 17.73 -25.71
N LEU A 13 53.44 17.88 -26.54
CA LEU A 13 52.14 18.41 -26.15
C LEU A 13 51.39 17.34 -25.34
N ALA A 14 51.32 17.52 -24.03
CA ALA A 14 50.42 16.75 -23.18
C ALA A 14 49.02 17.37 -23.28
N GLY A 15 48.17 16.75 -24.09
CA GLY A 15 46.72 17.09 -24.16
C GLY A 15 46.00 16.63 -22.92
N VAL A 16 45.62 17.55 -22.04
CA VAL A 16 44.70 17.30 -20.93
C VAL A 16 43.29 17.22 -21.52
N VAL A 17 42.76 15.99 -21.68
CA VAL A 17 41.34 15.77 -22.00
C VAL A 17 40.56 15.91 -20.70
N SER A 18 39.99 17.08 -20.44
CA SER A 18 39.02 17.29 -19.37
C SER A 18 37.68 16.67 -19.80
N VAL A 19 37.39 15.48 -19.30
CA VAL A 19 36.06 14.89 -19.42
C VAL A 19 35.15 15.64 -18.44
N LEU A 20 34.41 16.60 -18.94
CA LEU A 20 33.26 17.18 -18.24
C LEU A 20 32.15 16.13 -18.18
N ALA A 21 32.05 15.41 -17.04
CA ALA A 21 30.89 14.62 -16.70
C ALA A 21 29.74 15.59 -16.44
N ALA A 22 28.94 15.88 -17.45
CA ALA A 22 27.66 16.56 -17.30
C ALA A 22 26.70 15.58 -16.56
N SER A 23 26.62 15.72 -15.25
CA SER A 23 25.56 15.10 -14.45
C SER A 23 24.24 15.78 -14.86
N ALA A 24 23.52 15.17 -15.81
CA ALA A 24 22.14 15.54 -16.08
C ALA A 24 21.32 15.14 -14.87
N ALA A 25 21.22 16.05 -13.89
CA ALA A 25 20.17 16.00 -12.91
C ALA A 25 18.86 16.17 -13.69
N MET A 26 18.16 15.07 -13.96
CA MET A 26 16.78 15.14 -14.40
C MET A 26 16.00 15.77 -13.24
N ALA A 27 15.81 17.08 -13.32
CA ALA A 27 14.82 17.77 -12.50
C ALA A 27 13.48 17.13 -12.85
N GLN A 28 12.93 16.31 -11.95
CA GLN A 28 11.57 15.83 -12.07
C GLN A 28 10.68 17.07 -12.12
N VAL A 29 10.13 17.36 -13.30
CA VAL A 29 9.17 18.45 -13.45
C VAL A 29 7.96 18.06 -12.61
N ALA A 30 7.76 18.80 -11.53
CA ALA A 30 6.63 18.55 -10.65
C ALA A 30 5.32 18.59 -11.46
N THR A 31 4.48 17.59 -11.31
CA THR A 31 3.19 17.51 -11.99
C THR A 31 2.35 18.74 -11.67
N GLY A 32 2.06 19.54 -12.69
CA GLY A 32 1.32 20.81 -12.57
C GLY A 32 -0.14 20.62 -12.15
N ALA A 33 -0.94 21.66 -12.32
CA ALA A 33 -2.40 21.57 -12.15
C ALA A 33 -3.01 20.67 -13.25
N PRO A 34 -4.14 19.98 -12.97
CA PRO A 34 -4.80 19.16 -13.98
C PRO A 34 -5.34 20.00 -15.11
N ASP A 35 -5.47 19.38 -16.28
CA ASP A 35 -6.21 19.94 -17.38
C ASP A 35 -7.66 20.23 -16.96
N ALA A 36 -8.29 21.21 -17.61
CA ALA A 36 -9.68 21.56 -17.33
C ALA A 36 -10.60 20.36 -17.58
N SER A 37 -11.44 20.08 -16.62
CA SER A 37 -12.49 19.08 -16.71
C SER A 37 -13.69 19.54 -15.88
N PRO A 38 -14.93 19.10 -16.18
CA PRO A 38 -16.11 19.52 -15.41
C PRO A 38 -15.96 19.27 -13.91
N ARG A 39 -15.28 18.18 -13.51
CA ARG A 39 -15.03 17.87 -12.10
C ARG A 39 -14.01 18.85 -11.48
N VAL A 40 -12.90 19.09 -12.14
CA VAL A 40 -11.87 20.03 -11.68
C VAL A 40 -12.43 21.44 -11.56
N ASP A 41 -13.23 21.88 -12.53
CA ASP A 41 -13.86 23.19 -12.51
C ASP A 41 -14.86 23.32 -11.36
N ALA A 42 -15.65 22.27 -11.09
CA ALA A 42 -16.57 22.23 -9.95
C ALA A 42 -15.83 22.32 -8.61
N ILE A 43 -14.72 21.56 -8.44
CA ILE A 43 -13.87 21.59 -7.25
C ILE A 43 -13.29 23.01 -7.04
N ARG A 44 -12.72 23.61 -8.09
CA ARG A 44 -12.16 24.97 -8.04
C ARG A 44 -13.22 26.01 -7.69
N LYS A 45 -14.40 25.92 -8.32
CA LYS A 45 -15.53 26.80 -8.05
C LYS A 45 -16.03 26.70 -6.61
N ALA A 46 -16.07 25.48 -6.07
CA ALA A 46 -16.43 25.23 -4.67
C ALA A 46 -15.34 25.66 -3.67
N GLY A 47 -14.10 25.85 -4.14
CA GLY A 47 -12.94 26.13 -3.28
C GLY A 47 -12.59 24.99 -2.31
N ALA A 48 -13.08 23.77 -2.57
CA ALA A 48 -12.91 22.61 -1.72
C ALA A 48 -12.82 21.32 -2.52
N LEU A 49 -11.90 20.44 -2.12
CA LEU A 49 -11.82 19.06 -2.53
C LEU A 49 -12.49 18.21 -1.44
N ARG A 50 -13.68 17.68 -1.72
CA ARG A 50 -14.44 16.84 -0.79
C ARG A 50 -13.94 15.40 -0.86
N VAL A 51 -13.50 14.86 0.28
CA VAL A 51 -12.95 13.52 0.32
C VAL A 51 -13.69 12.62 1.31
N GLY A 52 -14.17 11.47 0.82
CA GLY A 52 -14.79 10.46 1.68
C GLY A 52 -13.75 9.81 2.56
N VAL A 53 -13.95 9.81 3.89
CA VAL A 53 -13.02 9.28 4.88
C VAL A 53 -13.65 8.18 5.73
N LEU A 54 -12.89 7.09 5.95
CA LEU A 54 -13.20 6.00 6.89
C LEU A 54 -11.88 5.39 7.32
N ALA A 55 -11.61 5.39 8.60
CA ALA A 55 -10.33 4.91 9.16
C ALA A 55 -10.05 3.46 8.75
N ASN A 56 -8.86 3.22 8.24
CA ASN A 56 -8.34 1.90 7.91
C ASN A 56 -6.79 1.95 7.90
N ALA A 57 -6.21 1.69 9.06
CA ALA A 57 -4.75 1.66 9.20
C ALA A 57 -4.10 0.56 8.33
N PRO A 58 -2.89 0.78 7.81
CA PRO A 58 -1.98 1.90 8.03
C PRO A 58 -2.21 3.09 7.09
N TRP A 59 -3.18 3.00 6.18
CA TRP A 59 -3.31 3.92 5.04
C TRP A 59 -4.07 5.20 5.38
N LEU A 60 -5.08 5.11 6.25
CA LEU A 60 -5.88 6.27 6.70
C LEU A 60 -6.20 6.11 8.19
N ILE A 61 -5.72 7.02 9.01
CA ILE A 61 -5.78 6.95 10.47
C ILE A 61 -6.51 8.18 10.99
N GLU A 62 -7.53 7.93 11.78
CA GLU A 62 -8.25 8.98 12.51
C GLU A 62 -7.55 9.29 13.83
N ASN A 63 -7.37 10.57 14.10
CA ASN A 63 -6.81 11.04 15.35
C ASN A 63 -7.91 11.31 16.38
N MET A 64 -8.14 10.36 17.26
CA MET A 64 -9.14 10.47 18.33
C MET A 64 -8.72 11.34 19.51
N SER A 65 -7.50 11.90 19.51
CA SER A 65 -7.01 12.72 20.64
C SER A 65 -7.60 14.13 20.68
N GLY A 66 -8.19 14.60 19.60
CA GLY A 66 -8.68 15.96 19.44
C GLY A 66 -7.57 17.03 19.35
N GLN A 67 -6.30 16.64 19.29
CA GLN A 67 -5.15 17.54 19.14
C GLN A 67 -4.44 17.31 17.82
N GLY A 68 -4.10 18.39 17.10
CA GLY A 68 -3.43 18.33 15.82
C GLY A 68 -4.36 17.99 14.66
N GLU A 69 -3.81 17.41 13.58
CA GLU A 69 -4.60 17.02 12.41
C GLU A 69 -5.53 15.84 12.74
N ALA A 70 -6.77 15.92 12.26
CA ALA A 70 -7.80 14.89 12.48
C ALA A 70 -7.45 13.57 11.76
N TRP A 71 -6.70 13.62 10.66
CA TRP A 71 -6.36 12.47 9.85
C TRP A 71 -4.86 12.42 9.55
N SER A 72 -4.38 11.21 9.30
CA SER A 72 -2.98 10.96 8.92
C SER A 72 -2.86 9.68 8.08
N GLY A 73 -1.63 9.39 7.63
CA GLY A 73 -1.32 8.23 6.80
C GLY A 73 -1.23 8.56 5.30
N PRO A 74 -0.73 7.62 4.47
CA PRO A 74 -0.43 7.89 3.07
C PRO A 74 -1.63 8.36 2.25
N ALA A 75 -2.85 7.86 2.51
CA ALA A 75 -4.05 8.33 1.83
C ALA A 75 -4.37 9.80 2.13
N TRP A 76 -4.20 10.21 3.39
CA TRP A 76 -4.38 11.60 3.79
C TRP A 76 -3.32 12.51 3.19
N MET A 77 -2.05 12.09 3.26
CA MET A 77 -0.92 12.81 2.65
C MET A 77 -1.13 13.05 1.15
N LEU A 78 -1.61 12.05 0.41
CA LEU A 78 -1.90 12.18 -1.01
C LEU A 78 -3.07 13.13 -1.27
N ALA A 79 -4.14 13.07 -0.47
CA ALA A 79 -5.29 13.96 -0.58
C ALA A 79 -4.91 15.43 -0.28
N GLN A 80 -4.06 15.66 0.72
CA GLN A 80 -3.51 17.00 1.02
C GLN A 80 -2.72 17.56 -0.18
N GLU A 81 -1.91 16.73 -0.83
CA GLU A 81 -1.14 17.15 -2.00
C GLU A 81 -2.04 17.49 -3.19
N TYR A 82 -3.12 16.73 -3.41
CA TYR A 82 -4.12 17.06 -4.42
C TYR A 82 -4.78 18.43 -4.14
N ALA A 83 -5.26 18.67 -2.92
CA ALA A 83 -5.89 19.92 -2.54
C ALA A 83 -4.93 21.11 -2.69
N ARG A 84 -3.66 20.94 -2.26
CA ARG A 84 -2.61 21.94 -2.40
C ARG A 84 -2.36 22.33 -3.86
N ARG A 85 -2.25 21.35 -4.76
CA ARG A 85 -2.01 21.60 -6.21
C ARG A 85 -3.23 22.21 -6.89
N LEU A 86 -4.44 21.83 -6.48
CA LEU A 86 -5.69 22.45 -6.94
C LEU A 86 -5.91 23.85 -6.37
N LYS A 87 -5.15 24.24 -5.33
CA LYS A 87 -5.30 25.50 -4.57
C LYS A 87 -6.69 25.64 -3.92
N VAL A 88 -7.18 24.56 -3.35
CA VAL A 88 -8.45 24.49 -2.63
C VAL A 88 -8.25 23.91 -1.23
N ARG A 89 -9.23 24.10 -0.33
CA ARG A 89 -9.18 23.42 0.97
C ARG A 89 -9.51 21.93 0.82
N LEU A 90 -8.99 21.11 1.71
CA LEU A 90 -9.37 19.70 1.84
C LEU A 90 -10.55 19.59 2.80
N GLU A 91 -11.61 18.90 2.39
CA GLU A 91 -12.84 18.76 3.18
C GLU A 91 -13.17 17.28 3.39
N PRO A 92 -12.87 16.71 4.59
CA PRO A 92 -13.19 15.32 4.89
C PRO A 92 -14.68 15.15 5.17
N ILE A 93 -15.30 14.14 4.54
CA ILE A 93 -16.69 13.76 4.73
C ILE A 93 -16.71 12.32 5.23
N PRO A 94 -17.15 12.05 6.46
CA PRO A 94 -17.26 10.70 6.99
C PRO A 94 -18.19 9.83 6.15
N VAL A 95 -17.75 8.60 5.85
CA VAL A 95 -18.53 7.60 5.13
C VAL A 95 -18.52 6.27 5.88
N SER A 96 -19.41 5.35 5.52
CA SER A 96 -19.44 3.99 6.07
C SER A 96 -18.88 2.95 5.09
N HIS A 97 -18.79 1.69 5.53
CA HIS A 97 -18.41 0.59 4.65
C HIS A 97 -19.36 0.42 3.47
N GLU A 98 -20.65 0.73 3.64
CA GLU A 98 -21.70 0.62 2.63
C GLU A 98 -21.70 1.81 1.68
N THR A 99 -21.38 3.01 2.19
CA THR A 99 -21.52 4.26 1.44
C THR A 99 -20.26 4.73 0.74
N LYS A 100 -19.07 4.26 1.16
CA LYS A 100 -17.74 4.72 0.68
C LYS A 100 -17.52 4.65 -0.85
N VAL A 101 -18.30 3.87 -1.59
CA VAL A 101 -18.31 3.84 -3.05
C VAL A 101 -19.51 4.58 -3.61
N PRO A 102 -20.76 4.35 -3.17
CA PRO A 102 -21.94 5.07 -3.66
C PRO A 102 -21.89 6.59 -3.55
N VAL A 103 -21.18 7.15 -2.55
CA VAL A 103 -21.03 8.62 -2.39
C VAL A 103 -20.37 9.32 -3.58
N LEU A 104 -19.61 8.58 -4.40
CA LEU A 104 -19.00 9.10 -5.63
C LEU A 104 -20.07 9.33 -6.71
N ALA A 105 -20.89 8.31 -6.97
CA ALA A 105 -21.97 8.40 -7.96
C ALA A 105 -23.04 9.44 -7.59
N SER A 106 -23.29 9.62 -6.28
CA SER A 106 -24.23 10.65 -5.77
C SER A 106 -23.61 12.05 -5.66
N ASN A 107 -22.36 12.23 -6.11
CA ASN A 107 -21.64 13.51 -6.10
C ASN A 107 -21.54 14.16 -4.70
N GLN A 108 -21.53 13.36 -3.63
CA GLN A 108 -21.35 13.86 -2.27
C GLN A 108 -19.87 14.11 -1.96
N VAL A 109 -18.97 13.34 -2.60
CA VAL A 109 -17.53 13.52 -2.54
C VAL A 109 -16.92 13.54 -3.93
N ASP A 110 -15.73 14.10 -4.06
CA ASP A 110 -14.97 14.16 -5.30
C ASP A 110 -14.02 12.97 -5.44
N ILE A 111 -13.47 12.51 -4.30
CA ILE A 111 -12.61 11.34 -4.17
C ILE A 111 -13.03 10.57 -2.92
N SER A 112 -13.18 9.25 -3.00
CA SER A 112 -13.23 8.39 -1.82
C SER A 112 -11.80 7.99 -1.48
N ILE A 113 -11.21 8.60 -0.45
CA ILE A 113 -9.84 8.30 0.00
C ILE A 113 -9.80 7.15 1.01
N THR A 114 -10.95 6.55 1.29
CA THR A 114 -10.98 5.32 2.09
C THR A 114 -10.13 4.27 1.38
N PRO A 115 -9.24 3.55 2.10
CA PRO A 115 -8.47 2.48 1.49
C PRO A 115 -9.38 1.38 0.94
N LEU A 116 -9.40 1.23 -0.38
CA LEU A 116 -10.23 0.28 -1.11
C LEU A 116 -9.35 -0.74 -1.82
N ALA A 117 -9.57 -2.03 -1.60
CA ALA A 117 -9.03 -3.06 -2.46
C ALA A 117 -9.69 -2.96 -3.85
N GLU A 118 -8.89 -2.98 -4.90
CA GLU A 118 -9.40 -3.06 -6.26
C GLU A 118 -10.04 -4.43 -6.50
N THR A 119 -11.28 -4.45 -6.98
CA THR A 119 -12.01 -5.66 -7.36
C THR A 119 -12.69 -5.46 -8.70
N ALA A 120 -12.98 -6.57 -9.40
CA ALA A 120 -13.67 -6.52 -10.69
C ALA A 120 -15.05 -5.83 -10.62
N GLU A 121 -15.77 -6.01 -9.49
CA GLU A 121 -17.07 -5.37 -9.27
C GLU A 121 -16.92 -3.85 -9.12
N ARG A 122 -15.93 -3.41 -8.34
CA ARG A 122 -15.69 -1.97 -8.14
C ARG A 122 -15.21 -1.29 -9.41
N LEU A 123 -14.34 -1.96 -10.20
CA LEU A 123 -13.87 -1.45 -11.50
C LEU A 123 -15.00 -1.20 -12.51
N LYS A 124 -16.20 -1.77 -12.31
CA LYS A 124 -17.36 -1.46 -13.14
C LYS A 124 -17.94 -0.06 -12.87
N VAL A 125 -17.78 0.44 -11.65
CA VAL A 125 -18.48 1.65 -11.18
C VAL A 125 -17.57 2.80 -10.78
N VAL A 126 -16.27 2.55 -10.49
CA VAL A 126 -15.28 3.56 -10.13
C VAL A 126 -13.97 3.34 -10.84
N ASP A 127 -13.13 4.37 -10.87
CA ASP A 127 -11.73 4.30 -11.30
C ASP A 127 -10.82 4.47 -10.10
N PHE A 128 -9.69 3.73 -10.10
CA PHE A 128 -8.77 3.67 -8.97
C PHE A 128 -7.49 4.47 -9.21
N ILE A 129 -7.01 5.07 -8.14
CA ILE A 129 -5.64 5.57 -7.98
C ILE A 129 -4.98 4.65 -6.94
N ILE A 130 -4.14 3.72 -7.42
CA ILE A 130 -3.48 2.72 -6.58
C ILE A 130 -2.23 3.33 -5.98
N TYR A 131 -2.09 3.27 -4.65
CA TYR A 131 -0.91 3.79 -3.93
C TYR A 131 -0.28 2.74 -3.00
N SER A 132 -0.91 1.59 -2.81
CA SER A 132 -0.41 0.52 -1.96
C SER A 132 -0.95 -0.85 -2.40
N ASN A 133 -0.65 -1.88 -1.63
CA ASN A 133 -1.22 -3.20 -1.76
C ASN A 133 -1.46 -3.82 -0.39
N THR A 134 -2.39 -4.78 -0.34
CA THR A 134 -2.58 -5.66 0.81
C THR A 134 -2.21 -7.08 0.44
N SER A 135 -1.90 -7.90 1.43
CA SER A 135 -1.62 -9.33 1.26
C SER A 135 -1.90 -10.07 2.56
N VAL A 136 -1.87 -11.39 2.49
CA VAL A 136 -2.14 -12.28 3.63
C VAL A 136 -0.85 -12.97 4.04
N CYS A 137 -0.69 -13.16 5.35
CA CYS A 137 0.30 -13.99 5.99
C CYS A 137 -0.37 -15.25 6.55
N MET A 138 0.36 -16.35 6.60
CA MET A 138 -0.03 -17.51 7.40
C MET A 138 0.78 -17.52 8.69
N PHE A 139 0.15 -17.62 9.84
CA PHE A 139 0.84 -17.73 11.12
C PHE A 139 0.52 -19.06 11.81
N GLY A 140 1.43 -19.47 12.67
CA GLY A 140 1.29 -20.66 13.50
C GLY A 140 2.18 -20.57 14.74
N LEU A 141 2.09 -21.53 15.65
CA LEU A 141 2.99 -21.57 16.82
C LEU A 141 4.42 -21.90 16.39
N SER A 142 5.39 -21.15 16.91
CA SER A 142 6.82 -21.41 16.70
C SER A 142 7.27 -22.76 17.34
N SER A 143 6.51 -23.28 18.27
CA SER A 143 6.71 -24.60 18.86
C SER A 143 6.04 -25.76 18.09
N ASN A 144 5.23 -25.45 17.04
CA ASN A 144 4.56 -26.47 16.24
C ASN A 144 5.46 -26.95 15.08
N PRO A 145 6.02 -28.18 15.13
CA PRO A 145 6.91 -28.67 14.07
C PRO A 145 6.22 -28.78 12.70
N LYS A 146 4.91 -29.01 12.66
CA LYS A 146 4.15 -29.02 11.40
C LYS A 146 4.19 -27.69 10.69
N PHE A 147 4.12 -26.57 11.43
CA PHE A 147 4.20 -25.22 10.89
C PHE A 147 5.65 -24.81 10.62
N THR A 148 6.55 -25.05 11.56
CA THR A 148 7.94 -24.56 11.47
C THR A 148 8.79 -25.30 10.43
N ALA A 149 8.44 -26.55 10.09
CA ALA A 149 9.07 -27.29 9.00
C ALA A 149 8.68 -26.77 7.61
N ALA A 150 7.59 -26.00 7.49
CA ALA A 150 7.18 -25.40 6.24
C ALA A 150 8.18 -24.31 5.81
N LYS A 151 8.60 -24.36 4.53
CA LYS A 151 9.52 -23.38 3.92
C LYS A 151 8.75 -22.28 3.21
N SER A 152 7.55 -22.62 2.71
CA SER A 152 6.65 -21.73 1.99
C SER A 152 5.20 -21.93 2.44
N VAL A 153 4.30 -21.08 1.99
CA VAL A 153 2.86 -21.21 2.21
C VAL A 153 2.31 -22.48 1.53
N ASP A 154 2.92 -22.89 0.40
CA ASP A 154 2.52 -24.12 -0.32
C ASP A 154 2.66 -25.38 0.53
N ASP A 155 3.65 -25.42 1.41
CA ASP A 155 3.91 -26.56 2.28
C ASP A 155 2.81 -26.81 3.33
N LEU A 156 1.90 -25.83 3.51
CA LEU A 156 0.73 -25.96 4.37
C LEU A 156 -0.43 -26.67 3.67
N ASN A 157 -0.40 -26.80 2.33
CA ASN A 157 -1.46 -27.46 1.56
C ASN A 157 -1.25 -28.99 1.48
N LYS A 158 -1.35 -29.66 2.62
CA LYS A 158 -1.19 -31.12 2.69
C LYS A 158 -2.06 -31.73 3.79
N ALA A 159 -2.35 -33.01 3.65
CA ALA A 159 -3.02 -33.79 4.69
C ALA A 159 -2.25 -33.72 6.02
N GLY A 160 -2.98 -33.65 7.13
CA GLY A 160 -2.41 -33.55 8.48
C GLY A 160 -2.07 -32.11 8.93
N ILE A 161 -2.26 -31.10 8.08
CA ILE A 161 -2.26 -29.69 8.46
C ILE A 161 -3.71 -29.24 8.67
N THR A 162 -3.98 -28.59 9.79
CA THR A 162 -5.27 -27.93 10.07
C THR A 162 -5.12 -26.44 9.97
N ILE A 163 -5.94 -25.80 9.12
CA ILE A 163 -5.96 -24.34 8.90
C ILE A 163 -7.29 -23.80 9.44
N ALA A 164 -7.21 -22.94 10.47
CA ALA A 164 -8.37 -22.22 10.96
C ALA A 164 -8.61 -20.96 10.13
N TYR A 165 -9.87 -20.61 9.91
CA TYR A 165 -10.25 -19.35 9.25
C TYR A 165 -11.56 -18.82 9.83
N TYR A 166 -11.76 -17.51 9.75
CA TYR A 166 -13.00 -16.86 10.18
C TYR A 166 -14.11 -17.06 9.14
N THR A 167 -15.20 -17.68 9.52
CA THR A 167 -16.37 -17.92 8.64
C THR A 167 -17.08 -16.61 8.33
N GLY A 168 -17.32 -16.33 7.06
CA GLY A 168 -17.82 -15.04 6.57
C GLY A 168 -16.74 -13.97 6.46
N GLY A 169 -15.50 -14.28 6.82
CA GLY A 169 -14.35 -13.37 6.67
C GLY A 169 -13.86 -13.23 5.23
N GLY A 170 -13.08 -12.17 4.97
CA GLY A 170 -12.53 -11.90 3.65
C GLY A 170 -11.57 -12.96 3.13
N GLU A 171 -10.97 -13.76 4.01
CA GLU A 171 -10.01 -14.81 3.68
C GLU A 171 -10.63 -16.17 3.43
N GLU A 172 -11.91 -16.39 3.76
CA GLU A 172 -12.57 -17.71 3.68
C GLU A 172 -12.50 -18.33 2.29
N GLY A 173 -12.92 -17.60 1.25
CA GLY A 173 -12.91 -18.10 -0.12
C GLY A 173 -11.49 -18.45 -0.57
N TRP A 174 -10.54 -17.57 -0.29
CA TRP A 174 -9.13 -17.80 -0.60
C TRP A 174 -8.55 -19.01 0.13
N VAL A 175 -8.84 -19.20 1.42
CA VAL A 175 -8.37 -20.37 2.18
C VAL A 175 -8.87 -21.67 1.56
N LYS A 176 -10.15 -21.73 1.19
CA LYS A 176 -10.77 -22.91 0.58
C LYS A 176 -10.14 -23.25 -0.78
N GLU A 177 -9.86 -22.24 -1.58
CA GLU A 177 -9.21 -22.39 -2.88
C GLU A 177 -7.72 -22.74 -2.75
N ARG A 178 -7.01 -22.08 -1.83
CA ARG A 178 -5.56 -22.17 -1.68
C ARG A 178 -5.08 -23.46 -1.03
N PHE A 179 -5.90 -24.05 -0.12
CA PHE A 179 -5.51 -25.19 0.70
C PHE A 179 -6.48 -26.41 0.58
N PRO A 180 -6.79 -26.88 -0.63
CA PRO A 180 -7.79 -27.95 -0.81
C PRO A 180 -7.37 -29.31 -0.23
N LYS A 181 -6.09 -29.51 0.11
CA LYS A 181 -5.56 -30.75 0.70
C LYS A 181 -5.43 -30.70 2.20
N ALA A 182 -5.53 -29.51 2.80
CA ALA A 182 -5.47 -29.34 4.24
C ALA A 182 -6.84 -29.60 4.89
N HIS A 183 -6.83 -29.85 6.19
CA HIS A 183 -8.08 -29.85 6.99
C HIS A 183 -8.48 -28.40 7.29
N LEU A 184 -9.63 -27.97 6.78
CA LEU A 184 -10.10 -26.60 6.94
C LEU A 184 -11.07 -26.50 8.11
N ARG A 185 -10.76 -25.61 9.07
CA ARG A 185 -11.54 -25.39 10.28
C ARG A 185 -12.15 -23.99 10.28
N GLY A 186 -13.41 -23.87 9.83
CA GLY A 186 -14.16 -22.62 9.91
C GLY A 186 -14.57 -22.33 11.36
N VAL A 187 -14.34 -21.11 11.82
CA VAL A 187 -14.72 -20.66 13.16
C VAL A 187 -15.56 -19.40 13.07
N ALA A 188 -16.63 -19.36 13.86
CA ALA A 188 -17.52 -18.21 13.99
C ALA A 188 -17.10 -17.34 15.18
N GLY A 189 -17.74 -16.19 15.35
CA GLY A 189 -17.52 -15.27 16.46
C GLY A 189 -16.85 -13.98 16.02
N SER A 190 -15.59 -13.80 16.33
CA SER A 190 -14.83 -12.58 15.99
C SER A 190 -13.65 -12.87 15.06
N GLY A 191 -13.10 -11.82 14.43
CA GLY A 191 -11.91 -11.95 13.59
C GLY A 191 -10.65 -12.45 14.33
N VAL A 192 -10.67 -12.53 15.67
CA VAL A 192 -9.58 -13.11 16.47
C VAL A 192 -9.75 -14.61 16.72
N ALA A 193 -10.91 -15.18 16.44
CA ALA A 193 -11.18 -16.61 16.70
C ALA A 193 -10.16 -17.57 16.05
N PRO A 194 -9.65 -17.35 14.81
CA PRO A 194 -8.59 -18.18 14.24
C PRO A 194 -7.28 -18.12 15.04
N ILE A 195 -6.99 -16.98 15.69
CA ILE A 195 -5.78 -16.81 16.54
C ILE A 195 -5.94 -17.73 17.77
N GLU A 196 -7.11 -17.73 18.38
CA GLU A 196 -7.43 -18.59 19.54
C GLU A 196 -7.31 -20.08 19.20
N GLU A 197 -7.72 -20.49 18.01
CA GLU A 197 -7.59 -21.87 17.54
C GLU A 197 -6.10 -22.30 17.43
N VAL A 198 -5.26 -21.44 16.89
CA VAL A 198 -3.82 -21.69 16.78
C VAL A 198 -3.17 -21.71 18.17
N MET A 199 -3.51 -20.74 19.03
CA MET A 199 -2.97 -20.66 20.38
C MET A 199 -3.36 -21.86 21.24
N ALA A 200 -4.56 -22.38 21.06
CA ALA A 200 -5.06 -23.56 21.74
C ALA A 200 -4.62 -24.89 21.09
N LYS A 201 -3.75 -24.84 20.05
CA LYS A 201 -3.26 -26.01 19.29
C LYS A 201 -4.37 -26.82 18.61
N ARG A 202 -5.54 -26.22 18.36
CA ARG A 202 -6.64 -26.84 17.60
C ARG A 202 -6.49 -26.62 16.09
N ALA A 203 -5.61 -25.70 15.69
CA ALA A 203 -5.18 -25.51 14.31
C ALA A 203 -3.65 -25.35 14.25
N ASP A 204 -3.07 -25.77 13.14
CA ASP A 204 -1.61 -25.64 12.88
C ASP A 204 -1.27 -24.28 12.33
N ALA A 205 -2.19 -23.66 11.57
CA ALA A 205 -2.02 -22.35 10.97
C ALA A 205 -3.33 -21.57 10.82
N ALA A 206 -3.24 -20.26 10.64
CA ALA A 206 -4.37 -19.41 10.25
C ALA A 206 -3.89 -18.22 9.42
N PRO A 207 -4.74 -17.66 8.53
CA PRO A 207 -4.45 -16.45 7.77
C PRO A 207 -4.58 -15.20 8.65
N ILE A 208 -3.82 -14.18 8.31
CA ILE A 208 -3.94 -12.84 8.85
C ILE A 208 -3.46 -11.84 7.81
N ASN A 209 -4.10 -10.69 7.70
CA ASN A 209 -3.55 -9.60 6.88
C ASN A 209 -2.16 -9.20 7.35
N ARG A 210 -1.24 -8.88 6.41
CA ARG A 210 0.16 -8.55 6.72
C ARG A 210 0.30 -7.39 7.71
N VAL A 211 -0.61 -6.43 7.68
CA VAL A 211 -0.52 -5.25 8.54
C VAL A 211 -0.86 -5.59 10.00
N PRO A 212 -2.04 -6.15 10.35
CA PRO A 212 -2.31 -6.60 11.72
C PRO A 212 -1.30 -7.65 12.19
N TRP A 213 -0.68 -8.45 11.28
CA TRP A 213 0.39 -9.35 11.65
C TRP A 213 1.57 -8.62 12.31
N VAL A 214 1.98 -7.44 11.82
CA VAL A 214 3.11 -6.71 12.40
C VAL A 214 2.88 -6.41 13.88
N ALA A 215 1.71 -5.91 14.24
CA ALA A 215 1.35 -5.62 15.63
C ALA A 215 1.23 -6.90 16.46
N MET A 216 0.55 -7.93 15.93
CA MET A 216 0.37 -9.22 16.59
C MET A 216 1.69 -9.94 16.84
N GLY A 217 2.57 -10.02 15.84
CA GLY A 217 3.87 -10.69 15.95
C GLY A 217 4.85 -9.99 16.91
N ARG A 218 4.64 -8.70 17.19
CA ARG A 218 5.36 -7.99 18.25
C ARG A 218 4.91 -8.38 19.65
N LYS A 219 3.61 -8.65 19.82
CA LYS A 219 3.00 -8.99 21.10
C LYS A 219 3.11 -10.49 21.42
N LEU A 220 2.85 -11.33 20.42
CA LEU A 220 2.78 -12.79 20.59
C LEU A 220 4.05 -13.46 20.04
N LYS A 221 5.15 -13.40 20.82
CA LYS A 221 6.46 -13.91 20.45
C LYS A 221 6.52 -15.42 20.20
N GLN A 222 5.52 -16.17 20.67
CA GLN A 222 5.36 -17.60 20.42
C GLN A 222 4.81 -17.93 19.03
N LEU A 223 4.47 -16.93 18.22
CA LEU A 223 4.01 -17.13 16.85
C LEU A 223 5.18 -17.01 15.85
N ALA A 224 5.09 -17.80 14.79
CA ALA A 224 5.90 -17.70 13.60
C ALA A 224 5.02 -17.41 12.38
N VAL A 225 5.61 -16.99 11.26
CA VAL A 225 4.90 -16.54 10.07
C VAL A 225 5.50 -17.10 8.78
N LEU A 226 4.64 -17.25 7.77
CA LEU A 226 4.98 -17.52 6.38
C LEU A 226 4.30 -16.49 5.46
N PRO A 227 4.97 -16.03 4.40
CA PRO A 227 6.40 -16.23 4.10
C PRO A 227 7.29 -15.65 5.20
N LYS A 228 8.48 -16.25 5.38
CA LYS A 228 9.46 -15.77 6.40
C LYS A 228 10.15 -14.47 5.96
N ASP A 229 10.19 -14.23 4.65
CA ASP A 229 10.86 -13.08 4.06
C ASP A 229 10.30 -11.77 4.61
N ASN A 230 11.20 -10.93 5.11
CA ASN A 230 10.90 -9.65 5.74
C ASN A 230 9.70 -9.74 6.71
N ASN A 231 9.65 -10.81 7.54
CA ASN A 231 8.56 -11.05 8.48
C ASN A 231 7.18 -10.93 7.81
N CYS A 232 7.03 -11.57 6.64
CA CYS A 232 5.83 -11.57 5.80
C CYS A 232 5.47 -10.24 5.12
N GLN A 233 6.25 -9.17 5.28
CA GLN A 233 5.91 -7.88 4.67
C GLN A 233 5.94 -7.94 3.13
N ASN A 234 6.70 -8.88 2.56
CA ASN A 234 6.80 -9.10 1.11
C ASN A 234 5.84 -10.19 0.60
N SER A 235 4.86 -10.61 1.40
CA SER A 235 3.89 -11.63 1.00
C SER A 235 3.14 -11.23 -0.27
N LYS A 236 2.99 -12.20 -1.17
CA LYS A 236 2.17 -12.11 -2.38
C LYS A 236 0.87 -12.91 -2.28
N GLU A 237 0.65 -13.57 -1.14
CA GLU A 237 -0.55 -14.36 -0.91
C GLU A 237 -1.78 -13.46 -0.84
N LYS A 238 -2.79 -13.76 -1.63
CA LYS A 238 -4.01 -12.94 -1.75
C LYS A 238 -3.69 -11.44 -1.92
N ALA A 239 -2.61 -11.12 -2.62
CA ALA A 239 -2.22 -9.73 -2.86
C ALA A 239 -3.29 -9.03 -3.70
N ALA A 240 -3.66 -7.83 -3.28
CA ALA A 240 -4.60 -6.98 -3.98
C ALA A 240 -4.12 -5.53 -3.93
N PRO A 241 -4.22 -4.78 -5.05
CA PRO A 241 -3.97 -3.35 -5.05
C PRO A 241 -4.92 -2.64 -4.09
N VAL A 242 -4.41 -1.62 -3.41
CA VAL A 242 -5.16 -0.73 -2.53
C VAL A 242 -5.03 0.69 -3.04
N GLY A 243 -6.15 1.35 -3.18
CA GLY A 243 -6.19 2.71 -3.69
C GLY A 243 -7.35 3.52 -3.15
N MET A 244 -7.40 4.75 -3.57
CA MET A 244 -8.57 5.61 -3.50
C MET A 244 -9.34 5.56 -4.82
N ALA A 245 -10.58 6.02 -4.83
CA ALA A 245 -11.45 5.92 -6.00
C ALA A 245 -12.11 7.25 -6.36
N ILE A 246 -12.38 7.42 -7.64
CA ILE A 246 -13.24 8.46 -8.20
C ILE A 246 -14.38 7.85 -9.02
N ASP A 247 -15.42 8.59 -9.30
CA ASP A 247 -16.47 8.18 -10.22
C ASP A 247 -15.93 8.04 -11.65
N LYS A 248 -16.62 7.24 -12.44
CA LYS A 248 -16.28 7.00 -13.86
C LYS A 248 -16.37 8.28 -14.71
N ASN A 249 -15.78 8.19 -15.90
CA ASN A 249 -15.86 9.21 -16.95
C ASN A 249 -15.16 10.54 -16.61
N GLN A 250 -14.08 10.47 -15.84
CA GLN A 250 -13.23 11.60 -15.46
C GLN A 250 -11.77 11.42 -15.97
N PRO A 251 -11.51 11.18 -17.28
CA PRO A 251 -10.21 10.72 -17.74
C PRO A 251 -9.07 11.70 -17.46
N ALA A 252 -9.26 13.01 -17.67
CA ALA A 252 -8.24 14.02 -17.41
C ALA A 252 -7.92 14.14 -15.90
N PHE A 253 -8.98 14.13 -15.06
CA PHE A 253 -8.80 14.15 -13.62
C PHE A 253 -8.11 12.90 -13.10
N LEU A 254 -8.51 11.70 -13.56
CA LEU A 254 -7.88 10.44 -13.22
C LEU A 254 -6.41 10.39 -13.60
N GLN A 255 -6.08 10.81 -14.83
CA GLN A 255 -4.70 10.85 -15.32
C GLN A 255 -3.83 11.73 -14.43
N TRP A 256 -4.31 12.92 -14.08
CA TRP A 256 -3.60 13.84 -13.21
C TRP A 256 -3.42 13.27 -11.79
N LEU A 257 -4.45 12.68 -11.20
CA LEU A 257 -4.39 12.07 -9.86
C LEU A 257 -3.33 10.96 -9.82
N ARG A 258 -3.30 10.11 -10.85
CA ARG A 258 -2.29 9.03 -10.98
C ARG A 258 -0.87 9.58 -11.17
N ALA A 259 -0.70 10.63 -11.96
CA ALA A 259 0.62 11.25 -12.15
C ALA A 259 1.17 11.85 -10.85
N VAL A 260 0.32 12.50 -10.05
CA VAL A 260 0.70 13.02 -8.72
C VAL A 260 1.01 11.87 -7.76
N GLU A 261 0.22 10.80 -7.79
CA GLU A 261 0.47 9.60 -6.96
C GLU A 261 1.85 9.01 -7.28
N THR A 262 2.17 8.81 -8.56
CA THR A 262 3.47 8.27 -9.00
C THR A 262 4.64 9.15 -8.53
N GLU A 263 4.49 10.47 -8.60
CA GLU A 263 5.49 11.40 -8.08
C GLU A 263 5.67 11.28 -6.56
N MET A 264 4.56 11.04 -5.85
CA MET A 264 4.52 10.92 -4.39
C MET A 264 4.89 9.52 -3.88
N GLU A 265 4.92 8.49 -4.72
CA GLU A 265 5.06 7.08 -4.35
C GLU A 265 6.16 6.82 -3.30
N PRO A 266 7.40 7.37 -3.43
CA PRO A 266 8.43 7.14 -2.43
C PRO A 266 8.06 7.66 -1.02
N LYS A 267 7.36 8.79 -0.96
CA LYS A 267 6.90 9.40 0.30
C LYS A 267 5.75 8.60 0.90
N LEU A 268 4.81 8.14 0.07
CA LEU A 268 3.68 7.32 0.50
C LEU A 268 4.14 6.00 1.08
N LYS A 269 5.09 5.32 0.43
CA LYS A 269 5.70 4.08 0.93
C LYS A 269 6.46 4.29 2.24
N ALA A 270 7.20 5.38 2.35
CA ALA A 270 7.93 5.70 3.58
C ALA A 270 6.96 5.99 4.75
N ASP A 271 5.86 6.69 4.50
CA ASP A 271 4.86 6.97 5.52
C ASP A 271 4.10 5.70 5.93
N GLU A 272 3.69 4.85 4.98
CA GLU A 272 3.10 3.54 5.28
C GLU A 272 4.02 2.71 6.18
N ALA A 273 5.30 2.61 5.82
CA ALA A 273 6.29 1.87 6.61
C ALA A 273 6.46 2.46 8.02
N ARG A 274 6.47 3.79 8.15
CA ARG A 274 6.52 4.49 9.44
C ARG A 274 5.31 4.13 10.29
N VAL A 275 4.11 4.22 9.73
CA VAL A 275 2.87 3.88 10.44
C VAL A 275 2.88 2.42 10.88
N VAL A 276 3.16 1.48 9.97
CA VAL A 276 3.24 0.04 10.30
C VAL A 276 4.23 -0.20 11.44
N ASN A 277 5.38 0.51 11.44
CA ASN A 277 6.39 0.38 12.48
C ASN A 277 5.97 0.97 13.84
N THR A 278 5.04 1.90 13.86
CA THR A 278 4.53 2.54 15.10
C THR A 278 3.22 1.92 15.61
N MET A 279 2.55 1.07 14.83
CA MET A 279 1.34 0.37 15.27
C MET A 279 1.63 -0.49 16.51
N LYS A 280 0.81 -0.29 17.56
CA LYS A 280 0.90 -0.98 18.87
C LYS A 280 0.00 -2.23 18.89
#